data_047e8827c1290249e6ea016b3906f26b
#
_entry.id   047e8827c1290249e6ea016b3906f26b
#
_cell.length_a   1.000
_cell.length_b   1.000
_cell.length_c   1.000
_cell.angle_alpha   90.00
_cell.angle_beta   90.00
_cell.angle_gamma   90.00
#
_symmetry.space_group_name_H-M   'P 1'
#
loop_
_entity.id
_entity.type
_entity.pdbx_description
1 polymer ?
#
loop_
_entity_poly.entity_id
_entity_poly.type
_entity_poly.pdbx_seq_one_letter_code
_entity_poly.pdbx_strand_id
1 'polypeptide(L)'
;MNPPMTPPKLLISIYWHMHQPDYRDLISGEYVLPWTYLHAIKDYSDMAFHLEINAKARASFNFVPILLDQLEDYSAQFKSKKIRDPLLALLGKASLVGITAEQCELIIESCFKSHHEKMLSPYTQYHRLYNLYQVASQVGEDLSLQYFSAQYKSDLLVWYHLAWMGESIKRNNELVKSLIKKGSHFNDSDRLALFTLIGEIISHLIPRYKALQQKGQIEISTTPHQHPILPLLLDFKSTWDAMPGAALPLNAKYNGGEARAICHIKHAQTSHQHRFDVKPVGMWPAEGAVSKSALMLMAQQGVQWTASGEGVLTNSLHKSNPVKALVSRHEYLYKPYKITDGKDEIVCFFRDDRLSDRIGFEYAKMHSADAVRDFVQELEHIHATYQKPENPVVSVILDGENAWEYYPYNGYYFLSELYQALANHPNIEMVTQSEICQAINTPEKSLYKVFCGNLPEIAAGSWVYGSFSTWIGSKDKNLGWDLLCEAKKVYDKALKTGNLSAKEQKNCEDQLAVCEGSDWFWWLGDYNSAASVNSFDRLYRRNLSNLYVLLKQPIPAELSNPINLEVLAQLSNGDIPSSAMPSGTMKRGKKS
;
A
#
# COMPACT_ATOMS: atom_id res chain seq x y z
N MET A 1 29.69 -17.37 42.01
CA MET A 1 28.62 -16.49 41.52
C MET A 1 28.76 -16.42 40.01
N ASN A 2 27.79 -16.93 39.28
CA ASN A 2 27.76 -16.70 37.82
C ASN A 2 27.68 -15.18 37.59
N PRO A 3 28.43 -14.64 36.59
CA PRO A 3 28.26 -13.22 36.25
C PRO A 3 26.80 -12.94 35.95
N PRO A 4 26.28 -11.76 36.32
CA PRO A 4 24.90 -11.42 36.02
C PRO A 4 24.72 -11.54 34.50
N MET A 5 23.81 -12.43 34.06
CA MET A 5 23.46 -12.56 32.66
C MET A 5 22.95 -11.21 32.17
N THR A 6 23.62 -10.64 31.19
CA THR A 6 23.11 -9.46 30.50
C THR A 6 21.71 -9.81 29.98
N PRO A 7 20.67 -9.01 30.24
CA PRO A 7 19.34 -9.29 29.75
C PRO A 7 19.37 -9.38 28.20
N PRO A 8 18.62 -10.31 27.62
CA PRO A 8 18.61 -10.49 26.17
C PRO A 8 18.11 -9.23 25.48
N LYS A 9 18.78 -8.80 24.40
CA LYS A 9 18.37 -7.62 23.64
C LYS A 9 16.92 -7.74 23.14
N LEU A 10 16.22 -6.61 23.05
CA LEU A 10 14.97 -6.52 22.35
C LEU A 10 15.23 -6.57 20.84
N LEU A 11 14.55 -7.47 20.14
CA LEU A 11 14.57 -7.55 18.69
C LEU A 11 13.40 -6.72 18.13
N ILE A 12 13.72 -5.73 17.30
CA ILE A 12 12.71 -4.96 16.59
C ILE A 12 12.75 -5.28 15.10
N SER A 13 11.60 -5.64 14.56
CA SER A 13 11.42 -5.74 13.12
C SER A 13 10.50 -4.62 12.64
N ILE A 14 11.02 -3.74 11.79
CA ILE A 14 10.24 -2.71 11.11
C ILE A 14 9.92 -3.24 9.71
N TYR A 15 8.63 -3.26 9.40
CA TYR A 15 8.11 -3.82 8.17
C TYR A 15 7.27 -2.77 7.42
N TRP A 16 7.70 -2.42 6.22
CA TRP A 16 7.07 -1.44 5.36
C TRP A 16 6.34 -2.12 4.21
N HIS A 17 5.03 -1.96 4.16
CA HIS A 17 4.18 -2.44 3.09
C HIS A 17 4.09 -1.40 1.98
N MET A 18 4.52 -1.76 0.75
CA MET A 18 4.52 -0.90 -0.43
C MET A 18 3.47 -1.39 -1.39
N HIS A 19 2.40 -0.63 -1.57
CA HIS A 19 1.25 -1.01 -2.39
C HIS A 19 0.63 0.17 -3.12
N GLN A 20 0.29 -0.06 -4.38
CA GLN A 20 -0.64 0.75 -5.18
C GLN A 20 -1.49 -0.18 -6.03
N PRO A 21 -2.83 -0.02 -6.07
CA PRO A 21 -3.69 -0.81 -6.94
C PRO A 21 -3.34 -0.62 -8.42
N ASP A 22 -3.83 -1.50 -9.28
CA ASP A 22 -3.63 -1.32 -10.72
C ASP A 22 -4.47 -0.16 -11.25
N TYR A 23 -3.80 0.93 -11.59
CA TYR A 23 -4.45 2.13 -12.14
C TYR A 23 -4.58 2.09 -13.67
N ARG A 24 -4.15 1.00 -14.31
CA ARG A 24 -4.21 0.85 -15.76
C ARG A 24 -5.58 0.35 -16.20
N ASP A 25 -6.05 0.89 -17.29
CA ASP A 25 -7.03 0.20 -18.12
C ASP A 25 -6.29 -0.84 -18.98
N LEU A 26 -6.45 -2.12 -18.68
CA LEU A 26 -5.70 -3.18 -19.37
C LEU A 26 -6.07 -3.35 -20.85
N ILE A 27 -7.18 -2.75 -21.33
CA ILE A 27 -7.53 -2.75 -22.75
C ILE A 27 -6.78 -1.66 -23.51
N SER A 28 -6.81 -0.42 -23.02
CA SER A 28 -6.12 0.71 -23.65
C SER A 28 -4.66 0.85 -23.22
N GLY A 29 -4.32 0.34 -22.05
CA GLY A 29 -3.03 0.52 -21.38
C GLY A 29 -2.85 1.89 -20.74
N GLU A 30 -3.86 2.75 -20.77
CA GLU A 30 -3.83 4.10 -20.18
C GLU A 30 -3.90 4.05 -18.67
N TYR A 31 -3.18 4.93 -18.00
CA TYR A 31 -3.29 5.14 -16.55
C TYR A 31 -4.43 6.10 -16.23
N VAL A 32 -5.37 5.65 -15.41
CA VAL A 32 -6.53 6.45 -15.00
C VAL A 32 -6.17 7.40 -13.85
N LEU A 33 -5.21 7.01 -13.01
CA LEU A 33 -4.74 7.78 -11.86
C LEU A 33 -3.20 7.75 -11.80
N PRO A 34 -2.54 8.85 -11.38
CA PRO A 34 -1.09 9.03 -11.46
C PRO A 34 -0.30 8.54 -10.24
N TRP A 35 -0.96 7.92 -9.25
CA TRP A 35 -0.39 7.72 -7.92
C TRP A 35 0.87 6.87 -7.91
N THR A 36 0.97 5.84 -8.76
CA THR A 36 2.14 4.95 -8.79
C THR A 36 3.43 5.72 -9.05
N TYR A 37 3.51 6.58 -10.08
CA TYR A 37 4.75 7.31 -10.34
C TYR A 37 5.00 8.42 -9.33
N LEU A 38 3.95 9.04 -8.79
CA LEU A 38 4.08 10.08 -7.77
C LEU A 38 4.66 9.51 -6.47
N HIS A 39 4.16 8.36 -5.99
CA HIS A 39 4.75 7.69 -4.84
C HIS A 39 6.16 7.14 -5.15
N ALA A 40 6.45 6.74 -6.38
CA ALA A 40 7.79 6.31 -6.78
C ALA A 40 8.84 7.40 -6.60
N ILE A 41 8.54 8.64 -7.03
CA ILE A 41 9.47 9.77 -6.91
C ILE A 41 9.48 10.40 -5.52
N LYS A 42 8.57 10.02 -4.63
CA LYS A 42 8.40 10.52 -3.26
C LYS A 42 8.81 9.47 -2.25
N ASP A 43 7.83 8.69 -1.80
CA ASP A 43 7.95 7.82 -0.64
C ASP A 43 8.91 6.67 -0.87
N TYR A 44 8.75 5.93 -1.97
CA TYR A 44 9.60 4.76 -2.24
C TYR A 44 11.06 5.14 -2.45
N SER A 45 11.33 6.33 -3.01
CA SER A 45 12.70 6.82 -3.15
C SER A 45 13.31 7.25 -1.81
N ASP A 46 12.55 7.93 -0.95
CA ASP A 46 13.01 8.36 0.37
C ASP A 46 13.24 7.17 1.31
N MET A 47 12.34 6.19 1.30
CA MET A 47 12.47 4.98 2.12
C MET A 47 13.75 4.20 1.80
N ALA A 48 14.10 4.03 0.52
CA ALA A 48 15.38 3.43 0.13
C ALA A 48 16.57 4.28 0.61
N PHE A 49 16.49 5.61 0.45
CA PHE A 49 17.57 6.52 0.81
C PHE A 49 17.96 6.43 2.28
N HIS A 50 17.00 6.34 3.22
CA HIS A 50 17.30 6.26 4.64
C HIS A 50 18.11 5.01 5.02
N LEU A 51 17.92 3.89 4.31
CA LEU A 51 18.72 2.69 4.48
C LEU A 51 20.09 2.83 3.80
N GLU A 52 20.16 3.46 2.63
CA GLU A 52 21.41 3.67 1.89
C GLU A 52 22.43 4.51 2.67
N ILE A 53 21.97 5.52 3.41
CA ILE A 53 22.83 6.41 4.21
C ILE A 53 23.17 5.85 5.60
N ASN A 54 22.53 4.77 6.05
CA ASN A 54 22.75 4.17 7.35
C ASN A 54 22.98 2.64 7.21
N ALA A 55 24.21 2.26 6.99
CA ALA A 55 24.58 0.86 6.75
C ALA A 55 24.28 -0.11 7.91
N LYS A 56 24.04 0.38 9.12
CA LYS A 56 23.67 -0.43 10.29
C LYS A 56 22.15 -0.61 10.42
N ALA A 57 21.36 0.26 9.80
CA ALA A 57 19.91 0.17 9.87
C ALA A 57 19.42 -1.02 9.05
N ARG A 58 18.40 -1.70 9.57
CA ARG A 58 17.79 -2.87 8.96
C ARG A 58 16.27 -2.73 8.97
N ALA A 59 15.62 -3.24 7.93
CA ALA A 59 14.17 -3.27 7.83
C ALA A 59 13.72 -4.38 6.86
N SER A 60 12.45 -4.72 6.91
CA SER A 60 11.83 -5.55 5.90
C SER A 60 10.90 -4.69 5.04
N PHE A 61 10.93 -4.94 3.74
CA PHE A 61 10.06 -4.29 2.77
C PHE A 61 9.17 -5.32 2.10
N ASN A 62 7.92 -5.01 2.01
CA ASN A 62 6.97 -5.79 1.23
C ASN A 62 6.62 -5.02 -0.04
N PHE A 63 6.81 -5.64 -1.18
CA PHE A 63 6.33 -5.10 -2.44
C PHE A 63 5.21 -5.96 -2.98
N VAL A 64 4.04 -5.35 -3.18
CA VAL A 64 2.96 -5.99 -3.90
C VAL A 64 3.37 -6.09 -5.39
N PRO A 65 3.27 -7.26 -6.02
CA PRO A 65 3.74 -7.44 -7.39
C PRO A 65 3.12 -6.47 -8.39
N ILE A 66 1.86 -6.11 -8.22
CA ILE A 66 1.19 -5.15 -9.11
C ILE A 66 1.80 -3.75 -9.06
N LEU A 67 2.34 -3.33 -7.92
CA LEU A 67 3.13 -2.10 -7.84
C LEU A 67 4.39 -2.20 -8.69
N LEU A 68 5.13 -3.32 -8.57
CA LEU A 68 6.36 -3.55 -9.35
C LEU A 68 6.08 -3.63 -10.85
N ASP A 69 4.97 -4.26 -11.25
CA ASP A 69 4.52 -4.33 -12.64
C ASP A 69 4.29 -2.93 -13.23
N GLN A 70 3.66 -2.04 -12.47
CA GLN A 70 3.42 -0.66 -12.88
C GLN A 70 4.72 0.16 -12.94
N LEU A 71 5.64 0.00 -11.98
CA LEU A 71 6.95 0.69 -12.01
C LEU A 71 7.78 0.28 -13.23
N GLU A 72 7.81 -1.00 -13.58
CA GLU A 72 8.48 -1.48 -14.79
C GLU A 72 7.79 -0.99 -16.06
N ASP A 73 6.46 -0.93 -16.05
CA ASP A 73 5.70 -0.40 -17.17
C ASP A 73 5.99 1.09 -17.40
N TYR A 74 6.05 1.92 -16.34
CA TYR A 74 6.52 3.31 -16.47
C TYR A 74 7.95 3.37 -17.03
N SER A 75 8.88 2.55 -16.53
CA SER A 75 10.24 2.49 -17.05
C SER A 75 10.27 2.14 -18.56
N ALA A 76 9.43 1.21 -19.00
CA ALA A 76 9.31 0.85 -20.40
C ALA A 76 8.71 1.98 -21.26
N GLN A 77 7.75 2.74 -20.72
CA GLN A 77 7.18 3.92 -21.37
C GLN A 77 8.24 5.01 -21.61
N PHE A 78 9.09 5.31 -20.62
CA PHE A 78 10.20 6.26 -20.79
C PHE A 78 11.20 5.77 -21.85
N LYS A 79 11.59 4.50 -21.83
CA LYS A 79 12.50 3.91 -22.83
C LYS A 79 11.93 3.97 -24.24
N SER A 80 10.65 3.68 -24.40
CA SER A 80 9.96 3.69 -25.71
C SER A 80 9.50 5.10 -26.13
N LYS A 81 9.59 6.08 -25.25
CA LYS A 81 9.06 7.46 -25.42
C LYS A 81 7.56 7.50 -25.72
N LYS A 82 6.80 6.50 -25.22
CA LYS A 82 5.34 6.39 -25.37
C LYS A 82 4.71 6.43 -24.00
N ILE A 83 4.47 7.62 -23.49
CA ILE A 83 3.86 7.82 -22.17
C ILE A 83 2.34 7.64 -22.29
N ARG A 84 1.78 6.79 -21.44
CA ARG A 84 0.36 6.45 -21.39
C ARG A 84 -0.36 7.00 -20.16
N ASP A 85 0.39 7.60 -19.23
CA ASP A 85 -0.17 8.40 -18.16
C ASP A 85 -0.45 9.80 -18.69
N PRO A 86 -1.71 10.27 -18.68
CA PRO A 86 -2.09 11.54 -19.29
C PRO A 86 -1.40 12.76 -18.65
N LEU A 87 -1.27 12.77 -17.30
CA LEU A 87 -0.64 13.87 -16.59
C LEU A 87 0.87 13.93 -16.84
N LEU A 88 1.53 12.78 -16.78
CA LEU A 88 2.96 12.66 -17.05
C LEU A 88 3.28 12.96 -18.52
N ALA A 89 2.40 12.59 -19.46
CA ALA A 89 2.52 12.95 -20.87
C ALA A 89 2.47 14.46 -21.08
N LEU A 90 1.65 15.20 -20.33
CA LEU A 90 1.60 16.66 -20.37
C LEU A 90 2.88 17.29 -19.81
N LEU A 91 3.47 16.74 -18.76
CA LEU A 91 4.79 17.18 -18.30
C LEU A 91 5.87 17.01 -19.38
N GLY A 92 5.85 15.87 -20.09
CA GLY A 92 6.80 15.53 -21.17
C GLY A 92 6.49 16.13 -22.54
N LYS A 93 5.38 16.90 -22.69
CA LYS A 93 4.98 17.48 -23.99
C LYS A 93 5.93 18.60 -24.42
N ALA A 94 6.33 18.65 -25.69
CA ALA A 94 7.27 19.66 -26.21
C ALA A 94 6.77 21.10 -26.01
N SER A 95 5.46 21.35 -26.15
CA SER A 95 4.84 22.66 -25.88
C SER A 95 3.45 22.48 -25.28
N LEU A 96 3.07 23.37 -24.36
CA LEU A 96 1.71 23.45 -23.80
C LEU A 96 0.84 24.50 -24.52
N VAL A 97 1.34 25.14 -25.56
CA VAL A 97 0.55 26.03 -26.41
C VAL A 97 -0.41 25.18 -27.25
N GLY A 98 -1.71 25.52 -27.21
CA GLY A 98 -2.72 24.82 -28.00
C GLY A 98 -3.12 23.43 -27.50
N ILE A 99 -2.92 23.12 -26.21
CA ILE A 99 -3.49 21.90 -25.59
C ILE A 99 -5.01 22.00 -25.55
N THR A 100 -5.70 20.83 -25.52
CA THR A 100 -7.18 20.78 -25.53
C THR A 100 -7.77 21.24 -24.20
N ALA A 101 -9.09 21.50 -24.18
CA ALA A 101 -9.81 21.88 -22.96
C ALA A 101 -9.69 20.77 -21.90
N GLU A 102 -9.86 19.51 -22.29
CA GLU A 102 -9.74 18.34 -21.40
C GLU A 102 -8.33 18.22 -20.81
N GLN A 103 -7.29 18.54 -21.60
CA GLN A 103 -5.90 18.58 -21.11
C GLN A 103 -5.65 19.73 -20.13
N CYS A 104 -6.30 20.88 -20.34
CA CYS A 104 -6.26 21.99 -19.38
C CYS A 104 -6.93 21.60 -18.06
N GLU A 105 -8.13 21.04 -18.14
CA GLU A 105 -8.92 20.56 -17.01
C GLU A 105 -8.12 19.52 -16.21
N LEU A 106 -7.54 18.51 -16.86
CA LEU A 106 -6.70 17.51 -16.21
C LEU A 106 -5.53 18.14 -15.41
N ILE A 107 -4.85 19.13 -15.96
CA ILE A 107 -3.77 19.83 -15.23
C ILE A 107 -4.33 20.52 -13.99
N ILE A 108 -5.40 21.29 -14.13
CA ILE A 108 -5.97 22.08 -13.04
C ILE A 108 -6.53 21.18 -11.95
N GLU A 109 -7.28 20.15 -12.31
CA GLU A 109 -7.88 19.23 -11.33
C GLU A 109 -6.83 18.35 -10.62
N SER A 110 -5.78 17.94 -11.32
CA SER A 110 -4.78 17.03 -10.76
C SER A 110 -3.72 17.75 -9.94
N CYS A 111 -3.24 18.90 -10.43
CA CYS A 111 -2.05 19.52 -9.87
C CYS A 111 -2.26 20.29 -8.54
N PHE A 112 -3.44 20.18 -7.93
CA PHE A 112 -3.70 20.63 -6.56
C PHE A 112 -4.07 19.46 -5.62
N LYS A 113 -4.06 18.21 -6.13
CA LYS A 113 -4.29 17.01 -5.32
C LYS A 113 -3.03 16.64 -4.53
N SER A 114 -2.84 17.31 -3.40
CA SER A 114 -1.73 17.08 -2.46
C SER A 114 -2.13 17.53 -1.06
N HIS A 115 -1.34 17.20 -0.06
CA HIS A 115 -1.56 17.72 1.30
C HIS A 115 -1.20 19.21 1.33
N HIS A 116 -2.19 20.11 1.28
CA HIS A 116 -1.96 21.55 1.08
C HIS A 116 -1.03 22.15 2.12
N GLU A 117 -1.22 21.83 3.41
CA GLU A 117 -0.38 22.40 4.48
C GLU A 117 1.10 22.00 4.36
N LYS A 118 1.39 20.73 3.98
CA LYS A 118 2.75 20.19 3.98
C LYS A 118 3.43 20.25 2.60
N MET A 119 2.66 20.19 1.51
CA MET A 119 3.22 20.04 0.17
C MET A 119 2.97 21.26 -0.74
N LEU A 120 1.96 22.08 -0.47
CA LEU A 120 1.64 23.25 -1.29
C LEU A 120 2.03 24.56 -0.59
N SER A 121 1.52 24.80 0.62
CA SER A 121 1.70 26.06 1.34
C SER A 121 3.17 26.44 1.66
N PRO A 122 4.09 25.48 1.88
CA PRO A 122 5.50 25.81 2.10
C PRO A 122 6.18 26.46 0.88
N TYR A 123 5.64 26.27 -0.32
CA TYR A 123 6.19 26.82 -1.57
C TYR A 123 5.39 28.05 -2.00
N THR A 124 5.87 29.25 -1.69
CA THR A 124 5.18 30.52 -1.96
C THR A 124 4.69 30.66 -3.40
N GLN A 125 5.48 30.21 -4.40
CA GLN A 125 5.09 30.33 -5.80
C GLN A 125 3.98 29.32 -6.16
N TYR A 126 4.04 28.11 -5.63
CA TYR A 126 2.97 27.12 -5.82
C TYR A 126 1.66 27.57 -5.15
N HIS A 127 1.76 28.13 -3.94
CA HIS A 127 0.61 28.69 -3.23
C HIS A 127 -0.01 29.88 -3.98
N ARG A 128 0.78 30.72 -4.66
CA ARG A 128 0.26 31.79 -5.54
C ARG A 128 -0.55 31.23 -6.71
N LEU A 129 -0.09 30.16 -7.35
CA LEU A 129 -0.85 29.50 -8.42
C LEU A 129 -2.19 28.97 -7.91
N TYR A 130 -2.23 28.40 -6.72
CA TYR A 130 -3.47 27.96 -6.09
C TYR A 130 -4.43 29.11 -5.79
N ASN A 131 -3.93 30.23 -5.24
CA ASN A 131 -4.77 31.42 -4.98
C ASN A 131 -5.35 32.00 -6.29
N LEU A 132 -4.58 32.03 -7.37
CA LEU A 132 -5.08 32.45 -8.68
C LEU A 132 -6.18 31.52 -9.19
N TYR A 133 -6.03 30.21 -9.01
CA TYR A 133 -7.07 29.24 -9.33
C TYR A 133 -8.35 29.48 -8.51
N GLN A 134 -8.22 29.69 -7.21
CA GLN A 134 -9.38 29.97 -6.34
C GLN A 134 -10.17 31.23 -6.76
N VAL A 135 -9.46 32.30 -7.14
CA VAL A 135 -10.09 33.52 -7.64
C VAL A 135 -10.78 33.27 -8.99
N ALA A 136 -10.12 32.57 -9.91
CA ALA A 136 -10.67 32.29 -11.23
C ALA A 136 -11.91 31.37 -11.16
N SER A 137 -11.92 30.38 -10.27
CA SER A 137 -13.04 29.46 -10.12
C SER A 137 -14.33 30.12 -9.62
N GLN A 138 -14.24 31.30 -8.98
CA GLN A 138 -15.41 32.11 -8.59
C GLN A 138 -16.16 32.72 -9.78
N VAL A 139 -15.54 32.81 -10.95
CA VAL A 139 -16.15 33.39 -12.16
C VAL A 139 -16.97 32.37 -12.95
N GLY A 140 -16.93 31.09 -12.60
CA GLY A 140 -17.61 29.97 -13.26
C GLY A 140 -16.60 29.00 -13.87
N GLU A 141 -16.85 27.69 -13.71
CA GLU A 141 -15.88 26.64 -14.06
C GLU A 141 -15.48 26.66 -15.54
N ASP A 142 -16.44 26.75 -16.46
CA ASP A 142 -16.19 26.73 -17.91
C ASP A 142 -15.41 27.94 -18.44
N LEU A 143 -15.53 29.10 -17.79
CA LEU A 143 -14.85 30.32 -18.19
C LEU A 143 -13.45 30.42 -17.59
N SER A 144 -13.21 29.82 -16.42
CA SER A 144 -11.94 29.93 -15.70
C SER A 144 -10.76 29.30 -16.45
N LEU A 145 -10.98 28.18 -17.13
CA LEU A 145 -9.96 27.45 -17.87
C LEU A 145 -9.34 28.28 -19.02
N GLN A 146 -10.10 29.18 -19.62
CA GLN A 146 -9.67 30.05 -20.74
C GLN A 146 -8.66 31.11 -20.28
N TYR A 147 -8.68 31.51 -19.01
CA TYR A 147 -7.79 32.54 -18.47
C TYR A 147 -6.40 32.01 -18.06
N PHE A 148 -6.22 30.68 -17.96
CA PHE A 148 -4.93 30.12 -17.61
C PHE A 148 -4.01 30.02 -18.83
N SER A 149 -2.97 30.84 -18.84
CA SER A 149 -1.95 30.87 -19.90
C SER A 149 -1.16 29.55 -19.98
N ALA A 150 -0.44 29.31 -21.09
CA ALA A 150 0.49 28.20 -21.21
C ALA A 150 1.59 28.27 -20.13
N GLN A 151 2.02 29.49 -19.74
CA GLN A 151 3.00 29.71 -18.68
C GLN A 151 2.44 29.28 -17.31
N TYR A 152 1.20 29.64 -16.99
CA TYR A 152 0.56 29.20 -15.74
C TYR A 152 0.53 27.67 -15.64
N LYS A 153 0.13 27.00 -16.71
CA LYS A 153 0.06 25.52 -16.78
C LYS A 153 1.45 24.88 -16.68
N SER A 154 2.48 25.49 -17.29
CA SER A 154 3.87 25.03 -17.16
C SER A 154 4.36 25.16 -15.71
N ASP A 155 4.14 26.30 -15.09
CA ASP A 155 4.55 26.54 -13.70
C ASP A 155 3.79 25.60 -12.74
N LEU A 156 2.51 25.37 -12.97
CA LEU A 156 1.69 24.48 -12.16
C LEU A 156 2.15 23.01 -12.26
N LEU A 157 2.38 22.51 -13.48
CA LEU A 157 2.90 21.14 -13.69
C LEU A 157 4.25 20.95 -13.00
N VAL A 158 5.17 21.88 -13.18
CA VAL A 158 6.51 21.78 -12.57
C VAL A 158 6.41 21.81 -11.06
N TRP A 159 5.66 22.76 -10.47
CA TRP A 159 5.50 22.85 -9.02
C TRP A 159 4.84 21.61 -8.41
N TYR A 160 3.82 21.08 -9.06
CA TYR A 160 3.16 19.85 -8.59
C TYR A 160 4.18 18.71 -8.46
N HIS A 161 4.97 18.47 -9.50
CA HIS A 161 5.96 17.39 -9.47
C HIS A 161 7.13 17.68 -8.51
N LEU A 162 7.57 18.94 -8.38
CA LEU A 162 8.56 19.34 -7.38
C LEU A 162 8.05 19.13 -5.95
N ALA A 163 6.78 19.45 -5.69
CA ALA A 163 6.16 19.22 -4.39
C ALA A 163 6.08 17.72 -4.04
N TRP A 164 5.78 16.89 -5.04
CA TRP A 164 5.75 15.43 -4.92
C TRP A 164 7.13 14.76 -4.90
N MET A 165 8.23 15.44 -5.22
CA MET A 165 9.56 14.85 -5.08
C MET A 165 9.86 14.50 -3.61
N GLY A 166 10.52 13.36 -3.40
CA GLY A 166 11.04 12.96 -2.10
C GLY A 166 12.04 13.98 -1.55
N GLU A 167 12.10 14.12 -0.25
CA GLU A 167 12.98 15.09 0.40
C GLU A 167 14.45 14.77 0.17
N SER A 168 14.82 13.50 0.08
CA SER A 168 16.17 13.07 -0.31
C SER A 168 16.58 13.62 -1.68
N ILE A 169 15.65 13.64 -2.64
CA ILE A 169 15.89 14.15 -3.99
C ILE A 169 15.98 15.67 -3.97
N LYS A 170 15.05 16.38 -3.28
CA LYS A 170 15.07 17.84 -3.13
C LYS A 170 16.40 18.34 -2.56
N ARG A 171 16.99 17.58 -1.63
CA ARG A 171 18.25 17.95 -0.94
C ARG A 171 19.51 17.62 -1.71
N ASN A 172 19.48 16.61 -2.59
CA ASN A 172 20.71 16.08 -3.18
C ASN A 172 20.77 16.24 -4.72
N ASN A 173 19.64 16.53 -5.40
CA ASN A 173 19.62 16.69 -6.85
C ASN A 173 19.72 18.16 -7.27
N GLU A 174 20.75 18.50 -8.05
CA GLU A 174 21.04 19.90 -8.45
C GLU A 174 19.98 20.50 -9.38
N LEU A 175 19.38 19.69 -10.28
CA LEU A 175 18.28 20.16 -11.11
C LEU A 175 17.08 20.58 -10.26
N VAL A 176 16.68 19.73 -9.31
CA VAL A 176 15.53 20.00 -8.43
C VAL A 176 15.79 21.26 -7.58
N LYS A 177 16.99 21.40 -7.01
CA LYS A 177 17.39 22.62 -6.28
C LYS A 177 17.31 23.87 -7.16
N SER A 178 17.80 23.79 -8.39
CA SER A 178 17.80 24.92 -9.33
C SER A 178 16.37 25.33 -9.72
N LEU A 179 15.47 24.35 -9.97
CA LEU A 179 14.08 24.61 -10.29
C LEU A 179 13.33 25.23 -9.11
N ILE A 180 13.51 24.71 -7.90
CA ILE A 180 12.93 25.29 -6.67
C ILE A 180 13.42 26.73 -6.47
N LYS A 181 14.71 27.00 -6.68
CA LYS A 181 15.29 28.35 -6.60
C LYS A 181 14.75 29.29 -7.69
N LYS A 182 14.56 28.77 -8.91
CA LYS A 182 13.97 29.55 -10.03
C LYS A 182 12.54 29.98 -9.72
N GLY A 183 11.72 29.10 -9.19
CA GLY A 183 10.43 29.38 -8.58
C GLY A 183 9.27 29.65 -9.54
N SER A 184 9.49 30.20 -10.73
CA SER A 184 8.45 30.51 -11.72
C SER A 184 9.04 30.70 -13.13
N HIS A 185 8.14 30.88 -14.11
CA HIS A 185 8.53 31.03 -15.52
C HIS A 185 9.34 29.86 -16.05
N PHE A 186 8.89 28.62 -15.66
CA PHE A 186 9.50 27.42 -16.18
C PHE A 186 9.23 27.28 -17.67
N ASN A 187 10.31 27.17 -18.43
CA ASN A 187 10.24 26.97 -19.88
C ASN A 187 10.12 25.46 -20.23
N ASP A 188 9.99 25.18 -21.52
CA ASP A 188 9.86 23.78 -21.98
C ASP A 188 11.11 22.94 -21.63
N SER A 189 12.31 23.53 -21.63
CA SER A 189 13.54 22.83 -21.25
C SER A 189 13.55 22.43 -19.78
N ASP A 190 13.10 23.30 -18.87
CA ASP A 190 12.98 22.99 -17.44
C ASP A 190 12.01 21.83 -17.21
N ARG A 191 10.86 21.88 -17.88
CA ARG A 191 9.81 20.88 -17.78
C ARG A 191 10.27 19.52 -18.31
N LEU A 192 10.93 19.49 -19.48
CA LEU A 192 11.45 18.26 -20.08
C LEU A 192 12.62 17.68 -19.28
N ALA A 193 13.47 18.53 -18.67
CA ALA A 193 14.53 18.06 -17.78
C ALA A 193 13.95 17.38 -16.53
N LEU A 194 12.92 17.97 -15.91
CA LEU A 194 12.22 17.37 -14.78
C LEU A 194 11.54 16.04 -15.17
N PHE A 195 10.86 16.00 -16.32
CA PHE A 195 10.28 14.78 -16.88
C PHE A 195 11.32 13.66 -17.06
N THR A 196 12.50 13.99 -17.60
CA THR A 196 13.59 13.04 -17.78
C THR A 196 14.07 12.48 -16.44
N LEU A 197 14.27 13.35 -15.45
CA LEU A 197 14.68 12.97 -14.10
C LEU A 197 13.66 12.02 -13.45
N ILE A 198 12.36 12.26 -13.62
CA ILE A 198 11.31 11.36 -13.12
C ILE A 198 11.49 9.94 -13.69
N GLY A 199 11.74 9.84 -14.99
CA GLY A 199 12.00 8.55 -15.64
C GLY A 199 13.24 7.85 -15.11
N GLU A 200 14.31 8.57 -14.84
CA GLU A 200 15.54 8.05 -14.23
C GLU A 200 15.27 7.52 -12.82
N ILE A 201 14.58 8.28 -11.97
CA ILE A 201 14.24 7.88 -10.60
C ILE A 201 13.45 6.56 -10.62
N ILE A 202 12.37 6.49 -11.40
CA ILE A 202 11.51 5.30 -11.50
C ILE A 202 12.32 4.08 -11.98
N SER A 203 13.15 4.26 -13.01
CA SER A 203 13.94 3.18 -13.60
C SER A 203 14.98 2.59 -12.65
N HIS A 204 15.47 3.38 -11.69
CA HIS A 204 16.46 2.95 -10.71
C HIS A 204 15.85 2.40 -9.41
N LEU A 205 14.54 2.53 -9.19
CA LEU A 205 13.93 2.23 -7.91
C LEU A 205 14.07 0.75 -7.52
N ILE A 206 13.61 -0.17 -8.37
CA ILE A 206 13.72 -1.62 -8.12
C ILE A 206 15.20 -2.05 -7.95
N PRO A 207 16.14 -1.63 -8.81
CA PRO A 207 17.57 -1.90 -8.62
C PRO A 207 18.13 -1.42 -7.27
N ARG A 208 17.69 -0.28 -6.74
CA ARG A 208 18.13 0.22 -5.41
C ARG A 208 17.74 -0.73 -4.29
N TYR A 209 16.48 -1.16 -4.26
CA TYR A 209 16.00 -2.13 -3.26
C TYR A 209 16.69 -3.48 -3.40
N LYS A 210 16.89 -3.96 -4.63
CA LYS A 210 17.65 -5.19 -4.89
C LYS A 210 19.09 -5.10 -4.34
N ALA A 211 19.76 -3.96 -4.54
CA ALA A 211 21.11 -3.75 -4.01
C ALA A 211 21.14 -3.73 -2.46
N LEU A 212 20.16 -3.15 -1.80
CA LEU A 212 20.02 -3.19 -0.34
C LEU A 212 19.80 -4.62 0.17
N GLN A 213 18.98 -5.42 -0.51
CA GLN A 213 18.77 -6.84 -0.20
C GLN A 213 20.04 -7.65 -0.39
N GLN A 214 20.76 -7.45 -1.49
CA GLN A 214 22.04 -8.17 -1.76
C GLN A 214 23.12 -7.85 -0.72
N LYS A 215 23.11 -6.66 -0.12
CA LYS A 215 23.97 -6.29 1.02
C LYS A 215 23.53 -6.93 2.33
N GLY A 216 22.40 -7.66 2.36
CA GLY A 216 21.81 -8.22 3.57
C GLY A 216 21.26 -7.17 4.54
N GLN A 217 21.06 -5.94 4.08
CA GLN A 217 20.57 -4.84 4.90
C GLN A 217 19.06 -4.87 5.03
N ILE A 218 18.35 -5.31 4.01
CA ILE A 218 16.91 -5.49 4.03
C ILE A 218 16.48 -6.89 3.63
N GLU A 219 15.32 -7.30 4.11
CA GLU A 219 14.56 -8.40 3.56
C GLU A 219 13.48 -7.85 2.64
N ILE A 220 13.27 -8.48 1.48
CA ILE A 220 12.13 -8.17 0.62
C ILE A 220 11.17 -9.35 0.64
N SER A 221 9.93 -9.12 1.01
CA SER A 221 8.83 -10.05 0.94
C SER A 221 7.84 -9.66 -0.16
N THR A 222 6.83 -10.48 -0.39
CA THR A 222 5.80 -10.24 -1.40
C THR A 222 4.39 -10.36 -0.81
N THR A 223 3.39 -10.03 -1.61
CA THR A 223 1.95 -10.18 -1.32
C THR A 223 1.30 -10.95 -2.47
N PRO A 224 0.18 -11.68 -2.29
CA PRO A 224 -0.57 -12.26 -3.39
C PRO A 224 -0.84 -11.22 -4.50
N HIS A 225 -0.63 -11.58 -5.77
CA HIS A 225 -0.29 -10.72 -6.92
C HIS A 225 -1.09 -9.41 -7.04
N GLN A 226 -2.42 -9.47 -7.02
CA GLN A 226 -3.29 -8.29 -7.16
C GLN A 226 -3.89 -7.84 -5.82
N HIS A 227 -3.22 -8.16 -4.71
CA HIS A 227 -3.63 -7.77 -3.37
C HIS A 227 -5.05 -8.24 -2.95
N PRO A 228 -5.47 -9.49 -3.22
CA PRO A 228 -6.80 -9.96 -2.86
C PRO A 228 -6.89 -10.36 -1.38
N ILE A 229 -8.08 -10.22 -0.77
CA ILE A 229 -8.37 -10.77 0.55
C ILE A 229 -8.57 -12.29 0.43
N LEU A 230 -7.47 -13.05 0.57
CA LEU A 230 -7.51 -14.51 0.39
C LEU A 230 -8.60 -15.20 1.22
N PRO A 231 -8.81 -14.89 2.52
CA PRO A 231 -9.90 -15.48 3.29
C PRO A 231 -11.27 -15.34 2.65
N LEU A 232 -11.57 -14.18 2.04
CA LEU A 232 -12.87 -13.92 1.41
C LEU A 232 -13.00 -14.60 0.04
N LEU A 233 -11.90 -14.77 -0.70
CA LEU A 233 -11.91 -15.60 -1.91
C LEU A 233 -12.21 -17.08 -1.58
N LEU A 234 -11.75 -17.56 -0.43
CA LEU A 234 -11.94 -18.95 0.01
C LEU A 234 -13.33 -19.18 0.61
N ASP A 235 -13.76 -18.33 1.55
CA ASP A 235 -15.04 -18.45 2.24
C ASP A 235 -15.51 -17.12 2.85
N PHE A 236 -16.62 -16.57 2.38
CA PHE A 236 -17.22 -15.36 2.95
C PHE A 236 -17.62 -15.53 4.44
N LYS A 237 -17.98 -16.75 4.86
CA LYS A 237 -18.35 -17.05 6.24
C LYS A 237 -17.18 -16.92 7.23
N SER A 238 -15.93 -16.90 6.75
CA SER A 238 -14.79 -16.59 7.60
C SER A 238 -14.93 -15.23 8.32
N THR A 239 -15.71 -14.31 7.75
CA THR A 239 -16.08 -13.03 8.37
C THR A 239 -16.71 -13.19 9.75
N TRP A 240 -17.45 -14.26 9.98
CA TRP A 240 -18.17 -14.48 11.22
C TRP A 240 -17.27 -14.84 12.41
N ASP A 241 -16.01 -15.20 12.19
CA ASP A 241 -15.07 -15.41 13.29
C ASP A 241 -14.90 -14.15 14.16
N ALA A 242 -14.82 -12.98 13.54
CA ALA A 242 -14.67 -11.70 14.24
C ALA A 242 -15.96 -10.85 14.25
N MET A 243 -16.93 -11.18 13.40
CA MET A 243 -18.19 -10.43 13.23
C MET A 243 -19.36 -11.40 13.11
N PRO A 244 -19.76 -12.08 14.19
CA PRO A 244 -20.86 -13.04 14.16
C PRO A 244 -22.16 -12.42 13.62
N GLY A 245 -22.76 -13.05 12.61
CA GLY A 245 -24.02 -12.58 12.01
C GLY A 245 -23.89 -11.38 11.06
N ALA A 246 -22.69 -10.95 10.70
CA ALA A 246 -22.50 -9.92 9.67
C ALA A 246 -23.20 -10.31 8.37
N ALA A 247 -23.81 -9.35 7.69
CA ALA A 247 -24.43 -9.55 6.39
C ALA A 247 -23.38 -10.02 5.36
N LEU A 248 -23.73 -11.00 4.56
CA LEU A 248 -22.87 -11.51 3.49
C LEU A 248 -23.47 -11.17 2.12
N PRO A 249 -22.69 -11.28 1.02
CA PRO A 249 -23.19 -11.16 -0.33
C PRO A 249 -24.33 -12.14 -0.60
N LEU A 250 -25.16 -11.84 -1.60
CA LEU A 250 -26.24 -12.75 -2.05
C LEU A 250 -25.67 -14.05 -2.61
N ASN A 251 -24.52 -13.97 -3.27
CA ASN A 251 -23.74 -15.14 -3.67
C ASN A 251 -23.13 -15.79 -2.43
N ALA A 252 -23.45 -17.05 -2.19
CA ALA A 252 -23.01 -17.78 -0.99
C ALA A 252 -21.48 -17.98 -0.91
N LYS A 253 -20.77 -17.92 -2.05
CA LYS A 253 -19.32 -18.10 -2.16
C LYS A 253 -18.77 -17.55 -3.48
N TYR A 254 -17.48 -17.26 -3.49
CA TYR A 254 -16.71 -17.01 -4.71
C TYR A 254 -16.27 -18.34 -5.34
N ASN A 255 -16.80 -18.67 -6.52
CA ASN A 255 -16.54 -19.96 -7.15
C ASN A 255 -15.08 -20.12 -7.60
N GLY A 256 -14.44 -21.24 -7.23
CA GLY A 256 -13.04 -21.51 -7.58
C GLY A 256 -12.03 -20.64 -6.83
N GLY A 257 -12.41 -20.07 -5.69
CA GLY A 257 -11.58 -19.17 -4.89
C GLY A 257 -10.24 -19.75 -4.49
N GLU A 258 -10.17 -21.05 -4.17
CA GLU A 258 -8.90 -21.73 -3.86
C GLU A 258 -7.92 -21.70 -5.04
N ALA A 259 -8.38 -22.05 -6.23
CA ALA A 259 -7.56 -22.00 -7.44
C ALA A 259 -7.09 -20.58 -7.75
N ARG A 260 -7.93 -19.56 -7.54
CA ARG A 260 -7.56 -18.15 -7.68
C ARG A 260 -6.53 -17.73 -6.63
N ALA A 261 -6.73 -18.11 -5.37
CA ALA A 261 -5.77 -17.84 -4.29
C ALA A 261 -4.38 -18.43 -4.59
N ILE A 262 -4.32 -19.69 -5.04
CA ILE A 262 -3.07 -20.34 -5.49
C ILE A 262 -2.44 -19.59 -6.67
N CYS A 263 -3.25 -19.15 -7.63
CA CYS A 263 -2.78 -18.37 -8.77
C CYS A 263 -2.10 -17.07 -8.32
N HIS A 264 -2.74 -16.28 -7.46
CA HIS A 264 -2.16 -15.04 -6.91
C HIS A 264 -0.87 -15.29 -6.12
N ILE A 265 -0.81 -16.35 -5.30
CA ILE A 265 0.39 -16.70 -4.53
C ILE A 265 1.56 -17.06 -5.48
N LYS A 266 1.31 -17.94 -6.46
CA LYS A 266 2.36 -18.39 -7.40
C LYS A 266 2.85 -17.27 -8.31
N HIS A 267 1.94 -16.42 -8.80
CA HIS A 267 2.34 -15.24 -9.58
C HIS A 267 3.22 -14.31 -8.75
N ALA A 268 2.88 -14.09 -7.48
CA ALA A 268 3.70 -13.27 -6.58
C ALA A 268 5.11 -13.85 -6.38
N GLN A 269 5.22 -15.16 -6.15
CA GLN A 269 6.52 -15.81 -5.99
C GLN A 269 7.37 -15.73 -7.26
N THR A 270 6.77 -15.94 -8.43
CA THR A 270 7.43 -15.83 -9.73
C THR A 270 7.90 -14.40 -10.00
N SER A 271 7.02 -13.43 -9.76
CA SER A 271 7.29 -11.99 -9.88
C SER A 271 8.48 -11.58 -9.00
N HIS A 272 8.49 -12.00 -7.74
CA HIS A 272 9.56 -11.71 -6.79
C HIS A 272 10.89 -12.32 -7.24
N GLN A 273 10.90 -13.62 -7.59
CA GLN A 273 12.10 -14.31 -8.03
C GLN A 273 12.70 -13.69 -9.30
N HIS A 274 11.86 -13.26 -10.24
CA HIS A 274 12.30 -12.61 -11.47
C HIS A 274 13.03 -11.27 -11.21
N ARG A 275 12.56 -10.49 -10.23
CA ARG A 275 13.09 -9.14 -9.95
C ARG A 275 14.24 -9.12 -8.97
N PHE A 276 14.19 -9.98 -7.95
CA PHE A 276 15.13 -9.98 -6.83
C PHE A 276 16.08 -11.18 -6.81
N ASP A 277 16.03 -12.08 -7.82
CA ASP A 277 16.87 -13.29 -8.02
C ASP A 277 16.72 -14.36 -6.93
N VAL A 278 15.83 -14.19 -5.96
CA VAL A 278 15.56 -15.12 -4.86
C VAL A 278 14.07 -15.39 -4.72
N LYS A 279 13.72 -16.57 -4.20
CA LYS A 279 12.33 -16.85 -3.80
C LYS A 279 12.00 -16.09 -2.53
N PRO A 280 10.78 -15.52 -2.39
CA PRO A 280 10.38 -14.91 -1.15
C PRO A 280 10.22 -15.96 -0.05
N VAL A 281 10.78 -15.70 1.12
CA VAL A 281 10.62 -16.56 2.31
C VAL A 281 9.31 -16.23 3.01
N GLY A 282 8.99 -14.94 3.07
CA GLY A 282 7.79 -14.40 3.69
C GLY A 282 6.79 -13.85 2.70
N MET A 283 5.51 -13.84 3.13
CA MET A 283 4.43 -13.25 2.36
C MET A 283 3.48 -12.49 3.29
N TRP A 284 3.30 -11.21 3.02
CA TRP A 284 2.26 -10.41 3.61
C TRP A 284 0.92 -10.78 2.96
N PRO A 285 -0.08 -11.27 3.68
CA PRO A 285 -1.40 -11.38 3.11
C PRO A 285 -1.97 -9.98 2.94
N ALA A 286 -2.65 -9.73 1.83
CA ALA A 286 -3.27 -8.43 1.57
C ALA A 286 -4.03 -7.95 2.82
N GLU A 287 -3.76 -6.72 3.28
CA GLU A 287 -4.37 -6.11 4.47
C GLU A 287 -4.11 -6.88 5.79
N GLY A 288 -3.05 -7.66 5.84
CA GLY A 288 -2.84 -8.55 6.99
C GLY A 288 -3.99 -9.55 7.21
N ALA A 289 -4.79 -9.80 6.18
CA ALA A 289 -6.00 -10.62 6.24
C ALA A 289 -5.67 -12.11 6.26
N VAL A 290 -5.96 -12.76 7.35
CA VAL A 290 -5.68 -14.19 7.59
C VAL A 290 -6.93 -14.99 7.92
N SER A 291 -6.88 -16.27 7.59
CA SER A 291 -7.74 -17.33 8.11
C SER A 291 -6.92 -18.61 8.15
N LYS A 292 -7.38 -19.63 8.88
CA LYS A 292 -6.66 -20.90 8.95
C LYS A 292 -6.42 -21.49 7.56
N SER A 293 -7.47 -21.52 6.71
CA SER A 293 -7.38 -22.04 5.35
C SER A 293 -6.40 -21.25 4.46
N ALA A 294 -6.44 -19.91 4.54
CA ALA A 294 -5.52 -19.07 3.76
C ALA A 294 -4.06 -19.29 4.19
N LEU A 295 -3.78 -19.38 5.48
CA LEU A 295 -2.44 -19.62 6.00
C LEU A 295 -1.87 -20.97 5.60
N MET A 296 -2.69 -22.03 5.71
CA MET A 296 -2.26 -23.37 5.28
C MET A 296 -2.02 -23.42 3.78
N LEU A 297 -2.84 -22.74 2.99
CA LEU A 297 -2.62 -22.63 1.54
C LEU A 297 -1.29 -21.91 1.21
N MET A 298 -0.94 -20.85 1.93
CA MET A 298 0.35 -20.18 1.80
C MET A 298 1.51 -21.10 2.20
N ALA A 299 1.41 -21.82 3.31
CA ALA A 299 2.40 -22.79 3.77
C ALA A 299 2.64 -23.89 2.73
N GLN A 300 1.59 -24.42 2.12
CA GLN A 300 1.65 -25.43 1.03
C GLN A 300 2.38 -24.90 -0.21
N GLN A 301 2.36 -23.61 -0.44
CA GLN A 301 3.15 -22.98 -1.50
C GLN A 301 4.57 -22.60 -1.06
N GLY A 302 5.01 -23.03 0.14
CA GLY A 302 6.36 -22.85 0.66
C GLY A 302 6.63 -21.51 1.34
N VAL A 303 5.59 -20.75 1.69
CA VAL A 303 5.74 -19.55 2.52
C VAL A 303 6.04 -19.97 3.95
N GLN A 304 7.13 -19.45 4.52
CA GLN A 304 7.60 -19.82 5.87
C GLN A 304 7.07 -18.88 6.95
N TRP A 305 6.88 -17.59 6.63
CA TRP A 305 6.34 -16.64 7.58
C TRP A 305 5.35 -15.66 6.94
N THR A 306 4.47 -15.16 7.78
CA THR A 306 3.46 -14.16 7.47
C THR A 306 3.29 -13.20 8.65
N ALA A 307 2.44 -12.17 8.49
CA ALA A 307 2.11 -11.28 9.59
C ALA A 307 0.65 -10.81 9.53
N SER A 308 0.14 -10.34 10.68
CA SER A 308 -1.22 -9.78 10.81
C SER A 308 -1.25 -8.75 11.95
N GLY A 309 -2.44 -8.25 12.31
CA GLY A 309 -2.65 -7.26 13.38
C GLY A 309 -2.81 -7.87 14.77
N GLU A 310 -2.56 -7.06 15.81
CA GLU A 310 -2.78 -7.43 17.21
C GLU A 310 -4.24 -7.85 17.49
N GLY A 311 -5.22 -7.21 16.82
CA GLY A 311 -6.62 -7.56 16.95
C GLY A 311 -6.93 -9.01 16.52
N VAL A 312 -6.26 -9.51 15.48
CA VAL A 312 -6.36 -10.92 15.07
C VAL A 312 -5.79 -11.84 16.14
N LEU A 313 -4.63 -11.51 16.74
CA LEU A 313 -4.03 -12.31 17.81
C LEU A 313 -4.96 -12.39 19.03
N THR A 314 -5.49 -11.26 19.48
CA THR A 314 -6.38 -11.23 20.66
C THR A 314 -7.66 -12.02 20.41
N ASN A 315 -8.29 -11.90 19.24
CA ASN A 315 -9.45 -12.69 18.85
C ASN A 315 -9.12 -14.19 18.81
N SER A 316 -7.95 -14.56 18.32
CA SER A 316 -7.49 -15.95 18.25
C SER A 316 -7.24 -16.56 19.63
N LEU A 317 -6.65 -15.79 20.54
CA LEU A 317 -6.43 -16.21 21.93
C LEU A 317 -7.76 -16.41 22.67
N HIS A 318 -8.73 -15.53 22.45
CA HIS A 318 -10.08 -15.69 22.99
C HIS A 318 -10.79 -16.91 22.40
N LYS A 319 -10.68 -17.14 21.09
CA LYS A 319 -11.25 -18.31 20.41
C LYS A 319 -10.67 -19.61 20.98
N SER A 320 -9.36 -19.63 21.25
CA SER A 320 -8.67 -20.79 21.82
C SER A 320 -8.98 -21.03 23.29
N ASN A 321 -9.29 -20.00 24.07
CA ASN A 321 -9.62 -20.09 25.49
C ASN A 321 -10.58 -18.97 25.94
N PRO A 322 -11.89 -19.14 25.72
CA PRO A 322 -12.90 -18.10 26.00
C PRO A 322 -13.02 -17.69 27.48
N VAL A 323 -12.59 -18.54 28.41
CA VAL A 323 -12.75 -18.33 29.86
C VAL A 323 -11.56 -17.59 30.47
N LYS A 324 -10.40 -17.63 29.82
CA LYS A 324 -9.18 -17.02 30.34
C LYS A 324 -9.13 -15.55 29.93
N ALA A 325 -9.16 -14.64 30.93
CA ALA A 325 -8.86 -13.22 30.67
C ALA A 325 -7.49 -13.09 29.99
N LEU A 326 -7.40 -12.19 29.01
CA LEU A 326 -6.11 -11.87 28.39
C LEU A 326 -5.18 -11.34 29.48
N VAL A 327 -4.05 -11.99 29.61
CA VAL A 327 -2.93 -11.56 30.42
C VAL A 327 -2.31 -10.28 29.82
N SER A 328 -1.32 -9.70 30.48
CA SER A 328 -0.60 -8.52 30.00
C SER A 328 -0.10 -8.66 28.55
N ARG A 329 -0.12 -7.58 27.77
CA ARG A 329 0.44 -7.54 26.40
C ARG A 329 1.86 -8.12 26.33
N HIS A 330 2.67 -7.94 27.37
CA HIS A 330 4.04 -8.48 27.46
C HIS A 330 4.08 -10.01 27.42
N GLU A 331 3.00 -10.70 27.78
CA GLU A 331 2.96 -12.15 27.80
C GLU A 331 2.55 -12.76 26.44
N TYR A 332 1.75 -12.05 25.64
CA TYR A 332 1.25 -12.60 24.39
C TYR A 332 1.81 -11.92 23.14
N LEU A 333 2.09 -10.61 23.13
CA LEU A 333 2.37 -9.88 21.90
C LEU A 333 3.83 -10.01 21.40
N TYR A 334 4.81 -9.95 22.31
CA TYR A 334 6.23 -9.79 21.92
C TYR A 334 6.93 -11.12 21.60
N LYS A 335 6.28 -11.92 20.76
CA LYS A 335 6.79 -13.18 20.21
C LYS A 335 6.03 -13.55 18.94
N PRO A 336 6.65 -14.26 17.99
CA PRO A 336 5.94 -14.88 16.89
C PRO A 336 5.16 -16.13 17.33
N TYR A 337 4.24 -16.58 16.46
CA TYR A 337 3.43 -17.77 16.72
C TYR A 337 3.48 -18.73 15.54
N LYS A 338 3.60 -20.01 15.86
CA LYS A 338 3.44 -21.09 14.92
C LYS A 338 1.96 -21.46 14.78
N ILE A 339 1.50 -21.57 13.54
CA ILE A 339 0.16 -22.02 13.17
C ILE A 339 0.33 -23.25 12.30
N THR A 340 -0.36 -24.35 12.63
CA THR A 340 -0.24 -25.61 11.92
C THR A 340 -1.59 -26.34 11.85
N ASP A 341 -1.79 -27.15 10.82
CA ASP A 341 -2.87 -28.13 10.73
C ASP A 341 -2.40 -29.57 11.00
N GLY A 342 -1.15 -29.72 11.45
CA GLY A 342 -0.50 -31.01 11.71
C GLY A 342 0.34 -31.53 10.53
N LYS A 343 0.14 -31.00 9.32
CA LYS A 343 0.90 -31.33 8.11
C LYS A 343 1.78 -30.14 7.66
N ASP A 344 1.14 -29.01 7.52
CA ASP A 344 1.76 -27.76 7.07
C ASP A 344 1.87 -26.78 8.25
N GLU A 345 2.88 -25.90 8.24
CA GLU A 345 3.07 -24.92 9.29
C GLU A 345 3.59 -23.59 8.73
N ILE A 346 3.24 -22.50 9.40
CA ILE A 346 3.71 -21.15 9.08
C ILE A 346 3.91 -20.36 10.38
N VAL A 347 4.94 -19.50 10.40
CA VAL A 347 5.17 -18.56 11.50
C VAL A 347 4.42 -17.26 11.22
N CYS A 348 3.63 -16.78 12.18
CA CYS A 348 2.90 -15.52 12.08
C CYS A 348 3.45 -14.51 13.09
N PHE A 349 3.81 -13.33 12.58
CA PHE A 349 4.16 -12.16 13.37
C PHE A 349 2.92 -11.31 13.59
N PHE A 350 2.83 -10.67 14.76
CA PHE A 350 1.71 -9.78 15.05
C PHE A 350 2.20 -8.36 15.32
N ARG A 351 1.59 -7.42 14.61
CA ARG A 351 1.87 -5.99 14.70
C ARG A 351 1.62 -5.48 16.12
N ASP A 352 2.53 -4.71 16.67
CA ASP A 352 2.21 -3.83 17.82
C ASP A 352 1.40 -2.64 17.28
N ASP A 353 0.07 -2.71 17.47
CA ASP A 353 -0.85 -1.70 16.94
C ASP A 353 -0.57 -0.33 17.58
N ARG A 354 -0.22 -0.26 18.86
CA ARG A 354 0.06 0.99 19.56
C ARG A 354 1.30 1.70 19.01
N LEU A 355 2.42 0.98 18.89
CA LEU A 355 3.67 1.57 18.38
C LEU A 355 3.54 1.97 16.91
N SER A 356 2.91 1.12 16.11
CA SER A 356 2.72 1.39 14.69
C SER A 356 1.76 2.56 14.45
N ASP A 357 0.64 2.63 15.20
CA ASP A 357 -0.32 3.73 15.08
C ASP A 357 0.25 5.08 15.54
N ARG A 358 1.18 5.11 16.49
CA ARG A 358 1.91 6.33 16.84
C ARG A 358 2.69 6.88 15.64
N ILE A 359 3.42 6.03 14.92
CA ILE A 359 4.10 6.45 13.68
C ILE A 359 3.09 6.90 12.64
N GLY A 360 2.02 6.13 12.43
CA GLY A 360 1.04 6.41 11.38
C GLY A 360 0.21 7.68 11.60
N PHE A 361 -0.09 8.06 12.86
CA PHE A 361 -1.13 9.06 13.17
C PHE A 361 -0.77 10.11 14.23
N GLU A 362 0.21 9.87 15.09
CA GLU A 362 0.49 10.75 16.24
C GLU A 362 1.78 11.56 16.05
N TYR A 363 2.88 10.91 15.68
CA TYR A 363 4.20 11.54 15.60
C TYR A 363 4.35 12.61 14.53
N ALA A 364 3.49 12.59 13.51
CA ALA A 364 3.43 13.66 12.51
C ALA A 364 3.18 15.06 13.13
N LYS A 365 2.62 15.12 14.34
CA LYS A 365 2.29 16.35 15.08
C LYS A 365 3.38 16.77 16.07
N MET A 366 4.44 15.97 16.21
CA MET A 366 5.54 16.20 17.16
C MET A 366 6.80 16.66 16.42
N HIS A 367 7.73 17.25 17.17
CA HIS A 367 9.08 17.43 16.67
C HIS A 367 9.75 16.05 16.51
N SER A 368 10.51 15.83 15.43
CA SER A 368 11.09 14.52 15.10
C SER A 368 11.89 13.90 16.24
N ALA A 369 12.77 14.68 16.88
CA ALA A 369 13.59 14.20 18.00
C ALA A 369 12.75 13.80 19.24
N ASP A 370 11.62 14.46 19.48
CA ASP A 370 10.73 14.12 20.60
C ASP A 370 9.95 12.84 20.29
N ALA A 371 9.47 12.70 19.04
CA ALA A 371 8.78 11.51 18.55
C ALA A 371 9.70 10.28 18.61
N VAL A 372 10.94 10.40 18.15
CA VAL A 372 11.92 9.30 18.18
C VAL A 372 12.27 8.93 19.62
N ARG A 373 12.46 9.92 20.50
CA ARG A 373 12.74 9.69 21.92
C ARG A 373 11.59 8.93 22.59
N ASP A 374 10.35 9.35 22.37
CA ASP A 374 9.16 8.69 22.90
C ASP A 374 9.07 7.24 22.38
N PHE A 375 9.30 7.01 21.10
CA PHE A 375 9.31 5.67 20.52
C PHE A 375 10.39 4.77 21.13
N VAL A 376 11.61 5.26 21.30
CA VAL A 376 12.71 4.51 21.91
C VAL A 376 12.44 4.21 23.38
N GLN A 377 11.91 5.17 24.14
CA GLN A 377 11.51 4.97 25.55
C GLN A 377 10.45 3.87 25.71
N GLU A 378 9.49 3.79 24.78
CA GLU A 378 8.51 2.71 24.80
C GLU A 378 9.16 1.34 24.57
N LEU A 379 10.13 1.24 23.64
CA LEU A 379 10.89 0.00 23.44
C LEU A 379 11.76 -0.37 24.66
N GLU A 380 12.39 0.62 25.29
CA GLU A 380 13.15 0.43 26.54
C GLU A 380 12.25 -0.05 27.68
N HIS A 381 11.02 0.50 27.78
CA HIS A 381 10.03 0.05 28.75
C HIS A 381 9.60 -1.40 28.50
N ILE A 382 9.33 -1.77 27.25
CA ILE A 382 9.04 -3.17 26.86
C ILE A 382 10.20 -4.07 27.28
N HIS A 383 11.43 -3.70 26.96
CA HIS A 383 12.63 -4.45 27.29
C HIS A 383 12.80 -4.64 28.82
N ALA A 384 12.64 -3.57 29.58
CA ALA A 384 12.82 -3.59 31.03
C ALA A 384 11.74 -4.41 31.76
N THR A 385 10.53 -4.48 31.20
CA THR A 385 9.40 -5.21 31.78
C THR A 385 9.27 -6.66 31.32
N TYR A 386 10.04 -7.06 30.31
CA TYR A 386 10.04 -8.42 29.77
C TYR A 386 10.89 -9.36 30.65
N GLN A 387 10.23 -10.22 31.41
CA GLN A 387 10.82 -11.06 32.47
C GLN A 387 11.18 -12.48 32.02
N LYS A 388 11.43 -12.70 30.69
CA LYS A 388 11.75 -14.02 30.15
C LYS A 388 13.19 -14.10 29.69
N PRO A 389 13.79 -15.31 29.63
CA PRO A 389 15.19 -15.48 29.21
C PRO A 389 15.42 -15.38 27.71
N GLU A 390 14.34 -15.38 26.92
CA GLU A 390 14.39 -15.24 25.46
C GLU A 390 14.33 -13.75 25.05
N ASN A 391 14.78 -13.46 23.83
CA ASN A 391 14.68 -12.14 23.24
C ASN A 391 13.21 -11.77 22.96
N PRO A 392 12.67 -10.65 23.48
CA PRO A 392 11.37 -10.15 23.05
C PRO A 392 11.45 -9.68 21.59
N VAL A 393 10.40 -9.99 20.83
CA VAL A 393 10.26 -9.62 19.41
C VAL A 393 9.14 -8.59 19.28
N VAL A 394 9.48 -7.39 18.87
CA VAL A 394 8.52 -6.32 18.58
C VAL A 394 8.38 -6.16 17.07
N SER A 395 7.16 -6.27 16.56
CA SER A 395 6.86 -6.09 15.14
C SER A 395 6.13 -4.77 14.92
N VAL A 396 6.78 -3.84 14.22
CA VAL A 396 6.21 -2.56 13.77
C VAL A 396 5.91 -2.68 12.30
N ILE A 397 4.64 -2.61 11.92
CA ILE A 397 4.18 -2.85 10.55
C ILE A 397 3.30 -1.68 10.12
N LEU A 398 3.65 -1.06 9.01
CA LEU A 398 2.94 0.09 8.43
C LEU A 398 3.03 0.09 6.90
N ASP A 399 2.11 0.85 6.29
CA ASP A 399 2.28 1.26 4.89
C ASP A 399 3.52 2.15 4.75
N GLY A 400 4.24 1.95 3.66
CA GLY A 400 5.48 2.67 3.40
C GLY A 400 5.28 4.03 2.74
N GLU A 401 4.06 4.37 2.30
CA GLU A 401 3.73 5.64 1.64
C GLU A 401 2.74 6.51 2.41
N ASN A 402 1.82 5.93 3.17
CA ASN A 402 0.60 6.63 3.61
C ASN A 402 0.81 7.69 4.69
N ALA A 403 1.81 7.54 5.57
CA ALA A 403 2.00 8.44 6.70
C ALA A 403 2.71 9.76 6.33
N TRP A 404 3.59 9.74 5.36
CA TRP A 404 4.64 10.75 5.20
C TRP A 404 4.13 12.10 4.70
N GLU A 405 3.02 12.15 3.98
CA GLU A 405 2.43 13.43 3.56
C GLU A 405 1.95 14.30 4.74
N TYR A 406 1.70 13.69 5.90
CA TYR A 406 1.31 14.40 7.13
C TYR A 406 2.50 14.89 7.94
N TYR A 407 3.69 14.35 7.69
CA TYR A 407 4.92 14.74 8.37
C TYR A 407 5.56 15.96 7.71
N PRO A 408 6.23 16.85 8.50
CA PRO A 408 7.13 17.84 7.93
C PRO A 408 8.22 17.17 7.08
N TYR A 409 8.49 17.74 5.91
CA TYR A 409 9.55 17.26 5.03
C TYR A 409 9.44 15.76 4.68
N ASN A 410 8.21 15.28 4.43
CA ASN A 410 7.94 13.89 4.07
C ASN A 410 8.55 12.87 5.06
N GLY A 411 8.56 13.19 6.35
CA GLY A 411 9.12 12.32 7.38
C GLY A 411 10.65 12.19 7.38
N TYR A 412 11.38 12.97 6.58
CA TYR A 412 12.83 12.85 6.40
C TYR A 412 13.60 12.85 7.73
N TYR A 413 13.34 13.81 8.60
CA TYR A 413 14.04 13.91 9.90
C TYR A 413 13.64 12.78 10.83
N PHE A 414 12.34 12.48 10.92
CA PHE A 414 11.85 11.39 11.76
C PHE A 414 12.48 10.04 11.38
N LEU A 415 12.46 9.69 10.11
CA LEU A 415 13.02 8.41 9.63
C LEU A 415 14.55 8.35 9.82
N SER A 416 15.27 9.44 9.48
CA SER A 416 16.72 9.49 9.68
C SER A 416 17.11 9.31 11.14
N GLU A 417 16.46 10.01 12.05
CA GLU A 417 16.72 9.97 13.48
C GLU A 417 16.29 8.63 14.08
N LEU A 418 15.15 8.06 13.63
CA LEU A 418 14.65 6.75 14.08
C LEU A 418 15.67 5.63 13.74
N TYR A 419 16.08 5.54 12.48
CA TYR A 419 17.07 4.54 12.08
C TYR A 419 18.41 4.75 12.77
N GLN A 420 18.85 6.00 12.97
CA GLN A 420 20.08 6.31 13.69
C GLN A 420 20.00 5.88 15.16
N ALA A 421 18.90 6.16 15.84
CA ALA A 421 18.69 5.80 17.24
C ALA A 421 18.65 4.28 17.43
N LEU A 422 17.85 3.59 16.64
CA LEU A 422 17.70 2.12 16.75
C LEU A 422 18.97 1.37 16.38
N ALA A 423 19.63 1.74 15.27
CA ALA A 423 20.84 1.07 14.79
C ALA A 423 22.06 1.19 15.71
N ASN A 424 22.06 2.16 16.64
CA ASN A 424 23.15 2.36 17.60
C ASN A 424 22.73 2.10 19.05
N HIS A 425 21.52 1.58 19.29
CA HIS A 425 21.01 1.34 20.63
C HIS A 425 21.69 0.12 21.28
N PRO A 426 22.18 0.19 22.54
CA PRO A 426 22.91 -0.92 23.15
C PRO A 426 22.07 -2.18 23.41
N ASN A 427 20.78 -2.00 23.73
CA ASN A 427 19.87 -3.06 24.15
C ASN A 427 18.76 -3.39 23.14
N ILE A 428 18.76 -2.74 21.97
CA ILE A 428 17.80 -2.98 20.89
C ILE A 428 18.58 -3.43 19.65
N GLU A 429 18.08 -4.44 18.97
CA GLU A 429 18.66 -4.96 17.72
C GLU A 429 17.62 -4.94 16.60
N MET A 430 17.96 -4.31 15.49
CA MET A 430 17.12 -4.31 14.30
C MET A 430 17.32 -5.62 13.53
N VAL A 431 16.23 -6.34 13.27
CA VAL A 431 16.25 -7.66 12.62
C VAL A 431 15.16 -7.76 11.56
N THR A 432 15.32 -8.73 10.66
CA THR A 432 14.28 -9.10 9.69
C THR A 432 13.47 -10.29 10.20
N GLN A 433 12.29 -10.52 9.62
CA GLN A 433 11.45 -11.68 9.95
C GLN A 433 12.15 -13.00 9.65
N SER A 434 12.89 -13.08 8.54
CA SER A 434 13.65 -14.29 8.18
C SER A 434 14.74 -14.62 9.18
N GLU A 435 15.42 -13.64 9.77
CA GLU A 435 16.41 -13.88 10.83
C GLU A 435 15.75 -14.42 12.11
N ILE A 436 14.58 -13.92 12.44
CA ILE A 436 13.80 -14.44 13.58
C ILE A 436 13.34 -15.88 13.28
N CYS A 437 12.83 -16.17 12.08
CA CYS A 437 12.48 -17.53 11.69
C CYS A 437 13.69 -18.49 11.71
N GLN A 438 14.86 -18.01 11.29
CA GLN A 438 16.10 -18.79 11.41
C GLN A 438 16.46 -19.09 12.86
N ALA A 439 16.29 -18.11 13.77
CA ALA A 439 16.53 -18.30 15.19
C ALA A 439 15.56 -19.34 15.82
N ILE A 440 14.33 -19.41 15.32
CA ILE A 440 13.36 -20.42 15.74
C ILE A 440 13.71 -21.81 15.22
N ASN A 441 14.06 -21.92 13.93
CA ASN A 441 14.24 -23.20 13.25
C ASN A 441 15.63 -23.82 13.46
N THR A 442 16.66 -22.99 13.68
CA THR A 442 18.06 -23.41 13.88
C THR A 442 18.69 -22.63 15.04
N PRO A 443 18.18 -22.80 16.28
CA PRO A 443 18.58 -21.99 17.43
C PRO A 443 20.09 -22.13 17.75
N GLU A 444 20.70 -23.26 17.41
CA GLU A 444 22.13 -23.49 17.61
C GLU A 444 23.04 -22.66 16.67
N LYS A 445 22.48 -22.10 15.60
CA LYS A 445 23.19 -21.26 14.62
C LYS A 445 22.88 -19.78 14.77
N SER A 446 21.97 -19.42 15.68
CA SER A 446 21.51 -18.04 15.85
C SER A 446 22.16 -17.39 17.07
N LEU A 447 22.40 -16.08 16.96
CA LEU A 447 22.79 -15.22 18.08
C LEU A 447 21.58 -14.91 19.01
N TYR A 448 20.37 -15.17 18.56
CA TYR A 448 19.12 -14.83 19.26
C TYR A 448 18.44 -16.09 19.77
N LYS A 449 17.85 -15.98 20.96
CA LYS A 449 16.97 -17.00 21.53
C LYS A 449 15.53 -16.49 21.43
N VAL A 450 14.77 -17.00 20.49
CA VAL A 450 13.39 -16.56 20.27
C VAL A 450 12.42 -17.66 20.69
N PHE A 451 11.48 -17.31 21.57
CA PHE A 451 10.37 -18.20 21.89
C PHE A 451 9.27 -18.03 20.86
N CYS A 452 8.92 -19.10 20.15
CA CYS A 452 7.78 -19.14 19.26
C CYS A 452 6.59 -19.76 20.00
N GLY A 453 5.50 -18.98 20.15
CA GLY A 453 4.25 -19.49 20.71
C GLY A 453 3.55 -20.47 19.78
N ASN A 454 2.63 -21.26 20.31
CA ASN A 454 1.72 -22.07 19.48
C ASN A 454 0.34 -21.44 19.48
N LEU A 455 -0.26 -21.25 18.29
CA LEU A 455 -1.60 -20.71 18.11
C LEU A 455 -2.45 -21.76 17.36
N PRO A 456 -3.10 -22.68 18.09
CA PRO A 456 -3.82 -23.79 17.47
C PRO A 456 -5.00 -23.33 16.62
N GLU A 457 -5.68 -22.27 17.08
CA GLU A 457 -6.79 -21.64 16.37
C GLU A 457 -6.43 -20.20 16.03
N ILE A 458 -6.67 -19.80 14.79
CA ILE A 458 -6.60 -18.40 14.37
C ILE A 458 -8.02 -17.91 14.03
N ALA A 459 -8.38 -16.77 14.56
CA ALA A 459 -9.60 -16.07 14.17
C ALA A 459 -9.35 -15.37 12.82
N ALA A 460 -10.26 -15.56 11.89
CA ALA A 460 -10.18 -14.88 10.61
C ALA A 460 -10.40 -13.37 10.79
N GLY A 461 -9.51 -12.57 10.23
CA GLY A 461 -9.52 -11.10 10.37
C GLY A 461 -8.31 -10.46 9.70
N SER A 462 -8.22 -9.14 9.80
CA SER A 462 -7.15 -8.33 9.22
C SER A 462 -6.48 -7.44 10.27
N TRP A 463 -5.43 -6.73 9.88
CA TRP A 463 -4.79 -5.72 10.74
C TRP A 463 -5.71 -4.52 11.03
N VAL A 464 -6.78 -4.34 10.23
CA VAL A 464 -7.78 -3.29 10.46
C VAL A 464 -8.87 -3.85 11.37
N TYR A 465 -8.92 -3.39 12.59
CA TYR A 465 -9.90 -3.77 13.63
C TYR A 465 -9.99 -5.26 13.97
N GLY A 466 -9.05 -6.10 13.52
CA GLY A 466 -9.08 -7.56 13.74
C GLY A 466 -10.23 -8.26 13.00
N SER A 467 -10.85 -7.63 11.99
CA SER A 467 -12.03 -8.13 11.28
C SER A 467 -11.95 -7.84 9.78
N PHE A 468 -12.95 -8.30 9.01
CA PHE A 468 -13.07 -7.98 7.59
C PHE A 468 -14.10 -6.88 7.29
N SER A 469 -14.54 -6.10 8.30
CA SER A 469 -15.57 -5.07 8.15
C SER A 469 -15.25 -4.03 7.08
N THR A 470 -13.97 -3.79 6.80
CA THR A 470 -13.52 -2.88 5.76
C THR A 470 -13.81 -3.38 4.34
N TRP A 471 -13.94 -4.70 4.13
CA TRP A 471 -14.05 -5.30 2.79
C TRP A 471 -15.38 -6.01 2.53
N ILE A 472 -16.16 -6.33 3.58
CA ILE A 472 -17.43 -7.06 3.47
C ILE A 472 -18.36 -6.67 4.62
N GLY A 473 -19.67 -6.90 4.47
CA GLY A 473 -20.66 -6.71 5.53
C GLY A 473 -21.56 -5.50 5.34
N SER A 474 -21.13 -4.44 4.63
CA SER A 474 -22.02 -3.35 4.24
C SER A 474 -22.71 -3.64 2.90
N LYS A 475 -23.82 -2.94 2.63
CA LYS A 475 -24.60 -3.10 1.40
C LYS A 475 -23.75 -2.93 0.14
N ASP A 476 -22.95 -1.86 0.10
CA ASP A 476 -22.16 -1.51 -1.09
C ASP A 476 -21.03 -2.51 -1.33
N LYS A 477 -20.33 -2.91 -0.26
CA LYS A 477 -19.27 -3.92 -0.36
C LYS A 477 -19.82 -5.27 -0.79
N ASN A 478 -20.94 -5.69 -0.20
CA ASN A 478 -21.60 -6.96 -0.58
C ASN A 478 -22.07 -6.92 -2.03
N LEU A 479 -22.61 -5.78 -2.52
CA LEU A 479 -22.94 -5.61 -3.93
C LEU A 479 -21.70 -5.71 -4.83
N GLY A 480 -20.57 -5.10 -4.43
CA GLY A 480 -19.29 -5.24 -5.14
C GLY A 480 -18.85 -6.71 -5.28
N TRP A 481 -18.97 -7.49 -4.19
CA TRP A 481 -18.72 -8.94 -4.24
C TRP A 481 -19.70 -9.69 -5.13
N ASP A 482 -20.97 -9.34 -5.11
CA ASP A 482 -21.98 -9.98 -5.97
C ASP A 482 -21.68 -9.74 -7.45
N LEU A 483 -21.32 -8.50 -7.84
CA LEU A 483 -20.90 -8.17 -9.20
C LEU A 483 -19.67 -8.96 -9.64
N LEU A 484 -18.68 -9.12 -8.75
CA LEU A 484 -17.50 -9.95 -9.02
C LEU A 484 -17.86 -11.43 -9.16
N CYS A 485 -18.73 -11.96 -8.31
CA CYS A 485 -19.20 -13.34 -8.40
C CYS A 485 -19.92 -13.63 -9.71
N GLU A 486 -20.76 -12.71 -10.18
CA GLU A 486 -21.46 -12.86 -11.47
C GLU A 486 -20.46 -12.81 -12.63
N ALA A 487 -19.51 -11.87 -12.63
CA ALA A 487 -18.45 -11.81 -13.64
C ALA A 487 -17.61 -13.10 -13.67
N LYS A 488 -17.31 -13.66 -12.48
CA LYS A 488 -16.59 -14.94 -12.36
C LYS A 488 -17.37 -16.12 -12.95
N LYS A 489 -18.67 -16.18 -12.76
CA LYS A 489 -19.52 -17.22 -13.38
C LYS A 489 -19.46 -17.16 -14.90
N VAL A 490 -19.52 -15.94 -15.46
CA VAL A 490 -19.40 -15.71 -16.89
C VAL A 490 -18.02 -16.10 -17.42
N TYR A 491 -16.95 -15.73 -16.69
CA TYR A 491 -15.58 -16.14 -16.99
C TYR A 491 -15.44 -17.66 -17.03
N ASP A 492 -15.90 -18.38 -15.99
CA ASP A 492 -15.81 -19.84 -15.93
C ASP A 492 -16.57 -20.52 -17.08
N LYS A 493 -17.74 -19.96 -17.46
CA LYS A 493 -18.53 -20.47 -18.59
C LYS A 493 -17.78 -20.23 -19.92
N ALA A 494 -17.22 -19.05 -20.13
CA ALA A 494 -16.52 -18.72 -21.37
C ALA A 494 -15.27 -19.58 -21.59
N LEU A 495 -14.49 -19.85 -20.53
CA LEU A 495 -13.34 -20.75 -20.63
C LEU A 495 -13.73 -22.19 -21.00
N LYS A 496 -14.86 -22.69 -20.47
CA LYS A 496 -15.36 -24.04 -20.81
C LYS A 496 -15.81 -24.19 -22.25
N THR A 497 -16.23 -23.11 -22.93
CA THR A 497 -16.67 -23.18 -24.34
C THR A 497 -15.51 -23.32 -25.32
N GLY A 498 -14.26 -23.06 -24.90
CA GLY A 498 -13.07 -23.21 -25.74
C GLY A 498 -12.94 -22.21 -26.89
N ASN A 499 -13.75 -21.14 -26.91
CA ASN A 499 -13.79 -20.16 -28.02
C ASN A 499 -12.73 -19.04 -27.90
N LEU A 500 -11.89 -19.07 -26.86
CA LEU A 500 -10.83 -18.11 -26.63
C LEU A 500 -9.46 -18.73 -26.89
N SER A 501 -8.60 -18.03 -27.64
CA SER A 501 -7.20 -18.41 -27.82
C SER A 501 -6.44 -18.34 -26.48
N ALA A 502 -5.28 -18.98 -26.37
CA ALA A 502 -4.46 -18.95 -25.15
C ALA A 502 -4.10 -17.52 -24.70
N LYS A 503 -3.83 -16.62 -25.67
CA LYS A 503 -3.57 -15.19 -25.38
C LYS A 503 -4.81 -14.48 -24.82
N GLU A 504 -5.99 -14.73 -25.42
CA GLU A 504 -7.24 -14.13 -24.92
C GLU A 504 -7.59 -14.68 -23.55
N GLN A 505 -7.40 -15.97 -23.29
CA GLN A 505 -7.59 -16.56 -21.95
C GLN A 505 -6.68 -15.91 -20.92
N LYS A 506 -5.40 -15.68 -21.26
CA LYS A 506 -4.46 -14.98 -20.37
C LYS A 506 -4.90 -13.54 -20.08
N ASN A 507 -5.32 -12.80 -21.10
CA ASN A 507 -5.84 -11.44 -20.91
C ASN A 507 -7.09 -11.42 -20.01
N CYS A 508 -7.99 -12.38 -20.16
CA CYS A 508 -9.17 -12.53 -19.30
C CYS A 508 -8.77 -12.87 -17.85
N GLU A 509 -7.77 -13.73 -17.67
CA GLU A 509 -7.25 -14.10 -16.35
C GLU A 509 -6.62 -12.90 -15.65
N ASP A 510 -5.81 -12.10 -16.34
CA ASP A 510 -5.18 -10.91 -15.81
C ASP A 510 -6.24 -9.86 -15.43
N GLN A 511 -7.24 -9.64 -16.27
CA GLN A 511 -8.35 -8.73 -15.97
C GLN A 511 -9.19 -9.21 -14.79
N LEU A 512 -9.47 -10.51 -14.69
CA LEU A 512 -10.16 -11.07 -13.52
C LEU A 512 -9.35 -10.85 -12.26
N ALA A 513 -8.03 -11.08 -12.31
CA ALA A 513 -7.15 -10.89 -11.16
C ALA A 513 -7.18 -9.44 -10.65
N VAL A 514 -7.22 -8.44 -11.54
CA VAL A 514 -7.41 -7.02 -11.15
C VAL A 514 -8.73 -6.82 -10.41
N CYS A 515 -9.81 -7.44 -10.87
CA CYS A 515 -11.12 -7.32 -10.23
C CYS A 515 -11.17 -7.96 -8.82
N GLU A 516 -10.28 -8.91 -8.52
CA GLU A 516 -10.18 -9.62 -7.25
C GLU A 516 -9.44 -8.83 -6.15
N GLY A 517 -8.82 -7.68 -6.49
CA GLY A 517 -8.07 -6.83 -5.56
C GLY A 517 -8.90 -6.30 -4.40
N SER A 518 -8.27 -6.11 -3.23
CA SER A 518 -8.93 -5.62 -2.02
C SER A 518 -9.31 -4.13 -2.10
N ASP A 519 -8.58 -3.36 -2.88
CA ASP A 519 -8.69 -1.91 -2.97
C ASP A 519 -10.11 -1.44 -3.33
N TRP A 520 -10.78 -2.15 -4.22
CA TRP A 520 -12.14 -1.83 -4.66
C TRP A 520 -13.11 -1.76 -3.49
N PHE A 521 -13.05 -2.76 -2.59
CA PHE A 521 -13.93 -2.85 -1.42
C PHE A 521 -13.55 -1.87 -0.32
N TRP A 522 -12.27 -1.55 -0.16
CA TRP A 522 -11.81 -0.51 0.75
C TRP A 522 -12.45 0.85 0.42
N TRP A 523 -12.39 1.23 -0.86
CA TRP A 523 -12.87 2.54 -1.29
C TRP A 523 -14.40 2.68 -1.30
N LEU A 524 -15.17 1.59 -1.28
CA LEU A 524 -16.63 1.61 -1.14
C LEU A 524 -17.11 1.92 0.30
N GLY A 525 -16.24 2.34 1.21
CA GLY A 525 -16.59 2.71 2.58
C GLY A 525 -17.03 4.16 2.72
N ASP A 526 -18.01 4.41 3.57
CA ASP A 526 -18.56 5.73 3.93
C ASP A 526 -17.56 6.65 4.68
N TYR A 527 -16.47 6.11 5.16
CA TYR A 527 -15.34 6.82 5.77
C TYR A 527 -14.42 7.50 4.76
N ASN A 528 -14.56 7.23 3.47
CA ASN A 528 -13.82 7.83 2.39
C ASN A 528 -14.53 9.09 1.86
N SER A 529 -13.79 10.01 1.21
CA SER A 529 -14.41 11.16 0.57
C SER A 529 -15.27 10.74 -0.62
N ALA A 530 -16.42 11.43 -0.84
CA ALA A 530 -17.33 11.14 -1.96
C ALA A 530 -16.59 11.10 -3.32
N ALA A 531 -15.65 12.01 -3.53
CA ALA A 531 -14.87 12.08 -4.77
C ALA A 531 -13.96 10.87 -4.95
N SER A 532 -13.30 10.40 -3.88
CA SER A 532 -12.48 9.18 -3.92
C SER A 532 -13.34 7.95 -4.18
N VAL A 533 -14.47 7.81 -3.45
CA VAL A 533 -15.42 6.70 -3.64
C VAL A 533 -15.88 6.65 -5.11
N ASN A 534 -16.29 7.78 -5.68
CA ASN A 534 -16.74 7.85 -7.08
C ASN A 534 -15.64 7.44 -8.07
N SER A 535 -14.39 7.89 -7.85
CA SER A 535 -13.26 7.54 -8.73
C SER A 535 -12.97 6.05 -8.72
N PHE A 536 -12.93 5.43 -7.55
CA PHE A 536 -12.65 4.00 -7.41
C PHE A 536 -13.84 3.12 -7.80
N ASP A 537 -15.08 3.54 -7.53
CA ASP A 537 -16.29 2.87 -8.01
C ASP A 537 -16.32 2.81 -9.53
N ARG A 538 -16.05 3.94 -10.21
CA ARG A 538 -15.96 3.98 -11.68
C ARG A 538 -14.87 3.07 -12.21
N LEU A 539 -13.69 3.08 -11.59
CA LEU A 539 -12.57 2.24 -12.01
C LEU A 539 -12.88 0.75 -11.80
N TYR A 540 -13.49 0.38 -10.70
CA TYR A 540 -13.92 -1.00 -10.44
C TYR A 540 -14.93 -1.50 -11.47
N ARG A 541 -16.00 -0.75 -11.71
CA ARG A 541 -17.02 -1.09 -12.70
C ARG A 541 -16.44 -1.13 -14.13
N ARG A 542 -15.47 -0.26 -14.45
CA ARG A 542 -14.73 -0.31 -15.71
C ARG A 542 -13.93 -1.61 -15.83
N ASN A 543 -13.22 -2.01 -14.77
CA ASN A 543 -12.47 -3.26 -14.76
C ASN A 543 -13.37 -4.49 -14.94
N LEU A 544 -14.52 -4.53 -14.28
CA LEU A 544 -15.53 -5.58 -14.48
C LEU A 544 -16.06 -5.56 -15.92
N SER A 545 -16.39 -4.38 -16.45
CA SER A 545 -16.87 -4.23 -17.84
C SER A 545 -15.82 -4.71 -18.86
N ASN A 546 -14.55 -4.37 -18.63
CA ASN A 546 -13.43 -4.82 -19.45
C ASN A 546 -13.34 -6.36 -19.48
N LEU A 547 -13.58 -7.01 -18.34
CA LEU A 547 -13.62 -8.48 -18.30
C LEU A 547 -14.72 -9.04 -19.21
N TYR A 548 -15.93 -8.47 -19.20
CA TYR A 548 -17.00 -8.90 -20.13
C TYR A 548 -16.62 -8.68 -21.59
N VAL A 549 -15.99 -7.55 -21.91
CA VAL A 549 -15.50 -7.26 -23.28
C VAL A 549 -14.48 -8.31 -23.72
N LEU A 550 -13.48 -8.61 -22.88
CA LEU A 550 -12.45 -9.62 -23.18
C LEU A 550 -13.04 -11.03 -23.34
N LEU A 551 -14.08 -11.35 -22.56
CA LEU A 551 -14.82 -12.62 -22.66
C LEU A 551 -15.76 -12.65 -23.87
N LYS A 552 -15.88 -11.58 -24.65
CA LYS A 552 -16.81 -11.42 -25.78
C LYS A 552 -18.28 -11.62 -25.36
N GLN A 553 -18.62 -11.12 -24.18
CA GLN A 553 -19.96 -11.20 -23.60
C GLN A 553 -20.57 -9.80 -23.43
N PRO A 554 -21.91 -9.67 -23.45
CA PRO A 554 -22.55 -8.38 -23.23
C PRO A 554 -22.28 -7.87 -21.81
N ILE A 555 -22.03 -6.56 -21.69
CA ILE A 555 -21.82 -5.91 -20.39
C ILE A 555 -23.19 -5.83 -19.68
N PRO A 556 -23.34 -6.31 -18.45
CA PRO A 556 -24.57 -6.17 -17.68
C PRO A 556 -24.94 -4.70 -17.44
N ALA A 557 -26.24 -4.39 -17.51
CA ALA A 557 -26.74 -3.03 -17.31
C ALA A 557 -26.45 -2.49 -15.90
N GLU A 558 -26.33 -3.37 -14.91
CA GLU A 558 -26.01 -3.05 -13.52
C GLU A 558 -24.66 -2.35 -13.39
N LEU A 559 -23.69 -2.66 -14.25
CA LEU A 559 -22.38 -2.01 -14.28
C LEU A 559 -22.41 -0.55 -14.77
N SER A 560 -23.52 -0.10 -15.34
CA SER A 560 -23.73 1.30 -15.69
C SER A 560 -24.12 2.16 -14.47
N ASN A 561 -24.63 1.52 -13.42
CA ASN A 561 -25.08 2.21 -12.20
C ASN A 561 -23.96 2.19 -11.15
N PRO A 562 -23.73 3.29 -10.44
CA PRO A 562 -22.81 3.30 -9.32
C PRO A 562 -23.22 2.33 -8.20
N ILE A 563 -22.23 1.76 -7.54
CA ILE A 563 -22.43 0.86 -6.40
C ILE A 563 -22.90 1.67 -5.20
N ASN A 564 -22.32 2.85 -4.95
CA ASN A 564 -22.71 3.73 -3.84
C ASN A 564 -23.68 4.81 -4.30
N LEU A 565 -24.97 4.62 -4.03
CA LEU A 565 -26.05 5.52 -4.43
C LEU A 565 -26.13 6.79 -3.56
N GLU A 566 -25.69 6.76 -2.30
CA GLU A 566 -25.73 7.91 -1.40
C GLU A 566 -24.73 8.98 -1.81
N VAL A 567 -23.55 8.57 -2.27
CA VAL A 567 -22.54 9.47 -2.83
C VAL A 567 -23.05 10.19 -4.06
N LEU A 568 -23.82 9.51 -4.92
CA LEU A 568 -24.45 10.15 -6.08
C LEU A 568 -25.48 11.19 -5.69
N ALA A 569 -26.29 10.92 -4.68
CA ALA A 569 -27.27 11.89 -4.21
C ALA A 569 -26.60 13.17 -3.68
N GLN A 570 -25.46 13.06 -3.02
CA GLN A 570 -24.67 14.21 -2.56
C GLN A 570 -24.03 14.98 -3.73
N LEU A 571 -23.46 14.28 -4.72
CA LEU A 571 -22.87 14.92 -5.90
C LEU A 571 -23.93 15.62 -6.78
N SER A 572 -25.15 15.05 -6.90
CA SER A 572 -26.24 15.65 -7.67
C SER A 572 -26.88 16.87 -7.01
N ASN A 573 -26.71 17.04 -5.70
CA ASN A 573 -27.22 18.19 -4.94
C ASN A 573 -26.25 19.39 -4.91
N GLY A 574 -25.13 19.34 -5.63
CA GLY A 574 -24.17 20.44 -5.70
C GLY A 574 -23.25 20.59 -4.49
N ASP A 575 -23.33 19.68 -3.54
CA ASP A 575 -22.41 19.60 -2.41
C ASP A 575 -21.06 19.01 -2.86
N ILE A 576 -20.31 19.77 -3.66
CA ILE A 576 -18.90 19.48 -3.93
C ILE A 576 -18.15 19.92 -2.67
N PRO A 577 -17.61 18.99 -1.86
CA PRO A 577 -16.76 19.40 -0.77
C PRO A 577 -15.53 20.10 -1.37
N SER A 578 -15.39 21.38 -1.09
CA SER A 578 -14.21 22.21 -1.44
C SER A 578 -13.01 21.83 -0.57
N SER A 579 -12.72 20.57 -0.38
CA SER A 579 -11.55 20.12 0.36
C SER A 579 -10.63 19.35 -0.56
N ALA A 580 -9.35 19.69 -0.51
CA ALA A 580 -8.26 18.95 -1.11
C ALA A 580 -8.57 17.45 -1.05
N MET A 581 -8.64 16.80 -2.21
CA MET A 581 -8.69 15.35 -2.25
C MET A 581 -7.45 14.82 -1.53
N PRO A 582 -7.58 13.87 -0.59
CA PRO A 582 -6.42 13.17 -0.10
C PRO A 582 -5.68 12.57 -1.32
N SER A 583 -4.39 12.74 -1.38
CA SER A 583 -3.50 11.92 -2.18
C SER A 583 -3.89 10.48 -1.90
N GLY A 584 -4.06 9.59 -2.84
CA GLY A 584 -4.59 8.21 -2.71
C GLY A 584 -4.25 7.42 -1.43
N THR A 585 -4.11 8.09 -0.32
CA THR A 585 -3.63 7.67 1.00
C THR A 585 -4.81 7.16 1.81
N MET A 586 -4.74 5.90 2.19
CA MET A 586 -5.74 5.24 3.03
C MET A 586 -5.77 5.85 4.44
N LYS A 587 -6.91 6.37 4.87
CA LYS A 587 -7.13 6.80 6.25
C LYS A 587 -7.82 5.70 7.04
N ARG A 588 -7.36 5.46 8.27
CA ARG A 588 -8.08 4.57 9.19
C ARG A 588 -9.44 5.19 9.52
N GLY A 589 -10.54 4.48 9.22
CA GLY A 589 -11.90 4.91 9.57
C GLY A 589 -12.03 5.16 11.07
N LYS A 590 -12.85 6.13 11.48
CA LYS A 590 -13.19 6.32 12.89
C LYS A 590 -13.93 5.08 13.41
N LYS A 591 -13.57 4.59 14.60
CA LYS A 591 -14.40 3.61 15.31
C LYS A 591 -15.77 4.26 15.55
N SER A 592 -16.82 3.69 14.93
CA SER A 592 -18.21 3.96 15.33
C SER A 592 -18.53 3.21 16.60
#